data_9822d7adc748bc5e75f80cb616a59863
#
_entry.id   9822d7adc748bc5e75f80cb616a59863
#
_cell.length_a   1.000
_cell.length_b   1.000
_cell.length_c   1.000
_cell.angle_alpha   90.00
_cell.angle_beta   90.00
_cell.angle_gamma   90.00
#
_symmetry.space_group_name_H-M   'P 1'
#
loop_
_entity.id
_entity.type
_entity.pdbx_description
1 polymer ?
#
loop_
_entity_poly.entity_id
_entity_poly.type
_entity_poly.pdbx_seq_one_letter_code
_entity_poly.pdbx_strand_id
1 'polypeptide(L)'
;MRVAFFLMVVVALLAEQPLPGQAPLTPAGNADNGKKLFVERACWQCHGLAAQGGGIAGPRLAGRVPAWPAFSRYVRRPTEEMIPYTAKSLPDSELADIYAWLRSIPPPPAVSSIPQLNRK
;
A
#
# COMPACT_ATOMS: atom_id res chain seq x y z
N MET A 1 51.73 -3.68 -6.45
CA MET A 1 50.50 -3.70 -7.27
C MET A 1 49.37 -4.60 -6.70
N ARG A 2 49.64 -5.69 -6.00
CA ARG A 2 48.57 -6.59 -5.47
C ARG A 2 47.85 -6.06 -4.21
N VAL A 3 48.50 -5.28 -3.37
CA VAL A 3 47.90 -4.73 -2.11
C VAL A 3 46.94 -3.56 -2.39
N ALA A 4 47.26 -2.74 -3.41
CA ALA A 4 46.41 -1.60 -3.80
C ALA A 4 45.05 -2.05 -4.39
N PHE A 5 45.04 -3.19 -5.09
CA PHE A 5 43.79 -3.74 -5.69
C PHE A 5 42.86 -4.33 -4.63
N PHE A 6 43.40 -4.90 -3.55
CA PHE A 6 42.61 -5.43 -2.43
C PHE A 6 41.97 -4.31 -1.62
N LEU A 7 42.63 -3.18 -1.42
CA LEU A 7 42.09 -2.02 -0.72
C LEU A 7 40.93 -1.35 -1.49
N MET A 8 41.03 -1.29 -2.84
CA MET A 8 39.95 -0.74 -3.67
C MET A 8 38.67 -1.61 -3.66
N VAL A 9 38.81 -2.93 -3.64
CA VAL A 9 37.65 -3.85 -3.61
C VAL A 9 36.94 -3.81 -2.26
N VAL A 10 37.69 -3.65 -1.16
CA VAL A 10 37.08 -3.55 0.20
C VAL A 10 36.35 -2.24 0.38
N VAL A 11 36.82 -1.12 -0.18
CA VAL A 11 36.12 0.18 -0.10
C VAL A 11 34.83 0.17 -0.94
N ALA A 12 34.82 -0.53 -2.09
CA ALA A 12 33.61 -0.65 -2.91
C ALA A 12 32.49 -1.50 -2.25
N LEU A 13 32.81 -2.45 -1.40
CA LEU A 13 31.86 -3.31 -0.67
C LEU A 13 31.26 -2.64 0.58
N LEU A 14 31.79 -1.50 1.02
CA LEU A 14 31.28 -0.77 2.19
C LEU A 14 30.27 0.34 1.83
N ALA A 15 30.06 0.59 0.54
CA ALA A 15 29.25 1.72 0.06
C ALA A 15 27.74 1.45 -0.02
N GLU A 16 27.27 0.23 0.26
CA GLU A 16 25.86 -0.14 0.16
C GLU A 16 25.23 -0.59 1.50
N GLN A 17 25.75 -0.12 2.62
CA GLN A 17 25.10 -0.35 3.91
C GLN A 17 23.97 0.67 4.05
N PRO A 18 22.69 0.26 4.14
CA PRO A 18 21.62 1.19 4.47
C PRO A 18 21.90 1.78 5.87
N LEU A 19 21.80 3.09 5.97
CA LEU A 19 22.01 3.79 7.23
C LEU A 19 21.09 3.19 8.32
N PRO A 20 21.63 2.82 9.50
CA PRO A 20 20.81 2.31 10.60
C PRO A 20 19.83 3.40 11.04
N GLY A 21 18.51 3.18 10.81
CA GLY A 21 17.45 4.08 11.26
C GLY A 21 16.43 4.50 10.20
N GLN A 22 16.61 4.18 8.93
CA GLN A 22 15.55 4.37 7.94
C GLN A 22 14.62 3.15 7.96
N ALA A 23 13.52 3.26 8.72
CA ALA A 23 12.41 2.35 8.53
C ALA A 23 11.98 2.41 7.04
N PRO A 24 11.69 1.27 6.39
CA PRO A 24 11.23 1.28 5.02
C PRO A 24 10.00 2.19 4.92
N LEU A 25 9.99 3.09 3.93
CA LEU A 25 8.87 4.02 3.69
C LEU A 25 7.54 3.29 3.50
N THR A 26 7.59 2.02 3.17
CA THR A 26 6.45 1.11 3.05
C THR A 26 6.82 -0.19 3.75
N PRO A 27 6.10 -0.59 4.81
CA PRO A 27 6.34 -1.88 5.46
C PRO A 27 6.03 -3.03 4.51
N ALA A 28 6.75 -4.12 4.66
CA ALA A 28 6.41 -5.36 3.99
C ALA A 28 5.06 -5.87 4.50
N GLY A 29 4.17 -6.28 3.58
CA GLY A 29 2.86 -6.83 3.90
C GLY A 29 2.54 -8.02 3.03
N ASN A 30 1.63 -8.88 3.51
CA ASN A 30 1.12 -10.05 2.80
C ASN A 30 -0.22 -9.70 2.13
N ALA A 31 -0.24 -9.65 0.80
CA ALA A 31 -1.43 -9.27 0.04
C ALA A 31 -2.60 -10.25 0.19
N ASP A 32 -2.33 -11.55 0.29
CA ASP A 32 -3.39 -12.56 0.45
C ASP A 32 -4.07 -12.44 1.81
N ASN A 33 -3.29 -12.22 2.87
CA ASN A 33 -3.82 -11.93 4.19
C ASN A 33 -4.55 -10.59 4.20
N GLY A 34 -4.01 -9.58 3.52
CA GLY A 34 -4.62 -8.26 3.40
C GLY A 34 -6.02 -8.29 2.79
N LYS A 35 -6.25 -9.15 1.78
CA LYS A 35 -7.57 -9.37 1.21
C LYS A 35 -8.57 -9.92 2.23
N LYS A 36 -8.16 -10.87 3.05
CA LYS A 36 -9.00 -11.44 4.11
C LYS A 36 -9.31 -10.39 5.15
N LEU A 37 -8.29 -9.69 5.64
CA LEU A 37 -8.42 -8.64 6.64
C LEU A 37 -9.31 -7.49 6.16
N PHE A 38 -9.26 -7.12 4.89
CA PHE A 38 -10.13 -6.09 4.31
C PHE A 38 -11.62 -6.45 4.47
N VAL A 39 -11.94 -7.73 4.34
CA VAL A 39 -13.32 -8.23 4.58
C VAL A 39 -13.63 -8.32 6.07
N GLU A 40 -12.75 -8.93 6.86
CA GLU A 40 -12.93 -9.16 8.30
C GLU A 40 -13.04 -7.85 9.09
N ARG A 41 -12.27 -6.82 8.69
CA ARG A 41 -12.30 -5.48 9.29
C ARG A 41 -13.39 -4.59 8.72
N ALA A 42 -14.30 -5.15 7.89
CA ALA A 42 -15.47 -4.49 7.32
C ALA A 42 -15.16 -3.27 6.40
N CYS A 43 -13.92 -3.13 5.91
CA CYS A 43 -13.55 -2.06 4.97
C CYS A 43 -14.41 -2.09 3.68
N TRP A 44 -14.81 -3.30 3.27
CA TRP A 44 -15.63 -3.53 2.08
C TRP A 44 -17.03 -2.88 2.15
N GLN A 45 -17.56 -2.64 3.35
CA GLN A 45 -18.91 -2.07 3.49
C GLN A 45 -19.01 -0.69 2.82
N CYS A 46 -17.95 0.10 2.90
CA CYS A 46 -17.89 1.41 2.26
C CYS A 46 -17.13 1.37 0.93
N HIS A 47 -16.06 0.54 0.84
CA HIS A 47 -15.15 0.57 -0.30
C HIS A 47 -15.42 -0.51 -1.36
N GLY A 48 -16.41 -1.39 -1.15
CA GLY A 48 -16.75 -2.51 -2.03
C GLY A 48 -15.81 -3.71 -1.86
N LEU A 49 -16.29 -4.92 -2.16
CA LEU A 49 -15.58 -6.20 -1.93
C LEU A 49 -14.23 -6.30 -2.68
N ALA A 50 -14.11 -5.67 -3.82
CA ALA A 50 -12.87 -5.57 -4.58
C ALA A 50 -12.21 -4.19 -4.43
N ALA A 51 -12.52 -3.46 -3.35
CA ALA A 51 -12.05 -2.10 -3.12
C ALA A 51 -12.29 -1.14 -4.30
N GLN A 52 -13.33 -1.44 -5.11
CA GLN A 52 -13.68 -0.69 -6.32
C GLN A 52 -14.37 0.64 -6.03
N GLY A 53 -14.77 0.89 -4.77
CA GLY A 53 -15.62 2.01 -4.40
C GLY A 53 -17.10 1.76 -4.77
N GLY A 54 -17.93 2.81 -4.65
CA GLY A 54 -19.34 2.72 -5.02
C GLY A 54 -20.25 2.08 -3.97
N GLY A 55 -19.74 1.79 -2.76
CA GLY A 55 -20.54 1.53 -1.58
C GLY A 55 -21.22 2.82 -1.11
N ILE A 56 -21.78 2.79 0.09
CA ILE A 56 -22.63 3.89 0.61
C ILE A 56 -21.88 5.23 0.69
N ALA A 57 -20.55 5.24 0.83
CA ALA A 57 -19.78 6.48 0.97
C ALA A 57 -18.29 6.36 0.64
N GLY A 58 -17.77 5.18 0.25
CA GLY A 58 -16.32 4.98 0.15
C GLY A 58 -15.76 5.17 -1.27
N PRO A 59 -14.65 5.90 -1.42
CA PRO A 59 -13.96 6.00 -2.69
C PRO A 59 -13.33 4.68 -3.11
N ARG A 60 -13.00 4.56 -4.40
CA ARG A 60 -12.18 3.47 -4.93
C ARG A 60 -10.79 3.50 -4.29
N LEU A 61 -10.36 2.38 -3.73
CA LEU A 61 -9.01 2.17 -3.19
C LEU A 61 -8.14 1.32 -4.13
N ALA A 62 -8.77 0.38 -4.87
CA ALA A 62 -8.07 -0.52 -5.78
C ALA A 62 -7.18 0.23 -6.78
N GLY A 63 -5.87 0.03 -6.70
CA GLY A 63 -4.87 0.68 -7.55
C GLY A 63 -4.75 2.20 -7.37
N ARG A 64 -5.31 2.77 -6.29
CA ARG A 64 -5.33 4.23 -6.06
C ARG A 64 -4.95 4.66 -4.64
N VAL A 65 -4.46 3.77 -3.81
CA VAL A 65 -4.03 4.15 -2.47
C VAL A 65 -2.82 5.08 -2.50
N PRO A 66 -2.78 6.13 -1.67
CA PRO A 66 -1.63 7.01 -1.55
C PRO A 66 -0.42 6.27 -0.95
N ALA A 67 0.74 6.93 -0.87
CA ALA A 67 1.91 6.38 -0.20
C ALA A 67 1.62 6.01 1.26
N TRP A 68 2.30 5.00 1.77
CA TRP A 68 2.06 4.41 3.10
C TRP A 68 1.91 5.44 4.23
N PRO A 69 2.77 6.45 4.39
CA PRO A 69 2.62 7.40 5.50
C PRO A 69 1.30 8.19 5.47
N ALA A 70 0.81 8.51 4.27
CA ALA A 70 -0.47 9.20 4.12
C ALA A 70 -1.64 8.24 4.32
N PHE A 71 -1.56 7.02 3.78
CA PHE A 71 -2.56 5.98 3.93
C PHE A 71 -2.76 5.59 5.40
N SER A 72 -1.67 5.22 6.10
CA SER A 72 -1.73 4.79 7.50
C SER A 72 -2.25 5.90 8.41
N ARG A 73 -1.79 7.13 8.22
CA ARG A 73 -2.28 8.30 8.97
C ARG A 73 -3.77 8.51 8.76
N TYR A 74 -4.26 8.42 7.51
CA TYR A 74 -5.68 8.63 7.22
C TYR A 74 -6.56 7.55 7.86
N VAL A 75 -6.17 6.28 7.79
CA VAL A 75 -6.89 5.18 8.44
C VAL A 75 -6.97 5.36 9.96
N ARG A 76 -5.92 5.93 10.58
CA ARG A 76 -5.88 6.22 12.02
C ARG A 76 -6.69 7.45 12.42
N ARG A 77 -6.71 8.47 11.54
CA ARG A 77 -7.35 9.77 11.78
C ARG A 77 -8.00 10.29 10.50
N PRO A 78 -9.12 9.68 10.07
CA PRO A 78 -9.84 10.16 8.91
C PRO A 78 -10.42 11.56 9.18
N THR A 79 -10.52 12.35 8.12
CA THR A 79 -11.05 13.72 8.19
C THR A 79 -12.52 13.81 7.77
N GLU A 80 -13.08 12.69 7.29
CA GLU A 80 -14.44 12.60 6.77
C GLU A 80 -15.21 11.45 7.44
N GLU A 81 -16.20 10.91 6.79
CA GLU A 81 -17.15 9.93 7.36
C GLU A 81 -16.56 8.53 7.65
N MET A 82 -15.30 8.28 7.27
CA MET A 82 -14.68 7.00 7.55
C MET A 82 -14.47 6.81 9.07
N ILE A 83 -14.79 5.60 9.57
CA ILE A 83 -14.55 5.24 10.97
C ILE A 83 -13.05 5.08 11.21
N PRO A 84 -12.46 5.70 12.26
CA PRO A 84 -11.06 5.54 12.59
C PRO A 84 -10.75 4.15 13.14
N TYR A 85 -9.67 3.54 12.65
CA TYR A 85 -9.16 2.28 13.18
C TYR A 85 -7.96 2.56 14.10
N THR A 86 -8.07 2.21 15.36
CA THR A 86 -6.95 2.30 16.30
C THR A 86 -5.94 1.18 16.07
N ALA A 87 -4.71 1.32 16.56
CA ALA A 87 -3.71 0.24 16.50
C ALA A 87 -4.13 -1.01 17.30
N LYS A 88 -5.05 -0.87 18.25
CA LYS A 88 -5.64 -1.99 19.00
C LYS A 88 -6.64 -2.77 18.15
N SER A 89 -7.48 -2.09 17.36
CA SER A 89 -8.50 -2.72 16.52
C SER A 89 -7.96 -3.22 15.19
N LEU A 90 -6.90 -2.60 14.68
CA LEU A 90 -6.21 -2.96 13.44
C LEU A 90 -4.70 -2.68 13.64
N PRO A 91 -3.90 -3.67 14.06
CA PRO A 91 -2.45 -3.51 14.22
C PRO A 91 -1.76 -3.03 12.94
N ASP A 92 -0.61 -2.37 13.07
CA ASP A 92 0.11 -1.83 11.90
C ASP A 92 0.56 -2.92 10.92
N SER A 93 0.87 -4.13 11.40
CA SER A 93 1.16 -5.28 10.55
C SER A 93 -0.04 -5.69 9.68
N GLU A 94 -1.23 -5.75 10.26
CA GLU A 94 -2.47 -6.05 9.53
C GLU A 94 -2.83 -4.94 8.54
N LEU A 95 -2.62 -3.70 8.93
CA LEU A 95 -2.82 -2.56 8.03
C LEU A 95 -1.83 -2.58 6.87
N ALA A 96 -0.57 -3.01 7.11
CA ALA A 96 0.42 -3.21 6.06
C ALA A 96 0.02 -4.31 5.08
N ASP A 97 -0.57 -5.40 5.56
CA ASP A 97 -1.10 -6.47 4.72
C ASP A 97 -2.25 -5.96 3.82
N ILE A 98 -3.20 -5.23 4.40
CA ILE A 98 -4.28 -4.58 3.63
C ILE A 98 -3.71 -3.65 2.57
N TYR A 99 -2.72 -2.84 2.94
CA TYR A 99 -2.05 -1.92 2.00
C TYR A 99 -1.38 -2.67 0.85
N ALA A 100 -0.66 -3.76 1.14
CA ALA A 100 -0.03 -4.61 0.14
C ALA A 100 -1.06 -5.17 -0.85
N TRP A 101 -2.21 -5.66 -0.36
CA TRP A 101 -3.30 -6.12 -1.22
C TRP A 101 -3.86 -5.00 -2.09
N LEU A 102 -4.21 -3.86 -1.53
CA LEU A 102 -4.75 -2.73 -2.28
C LEU A 102 -3.80 -2.26 -3.40
N ARG A 103 -2.50 -2.31 -3.14
CA ARG A 103 -1.44 -1.98 -4.11
C ARG A 103 -1.27 -3.04 -5.20
N SER A 104 -1.59 -4.30 -4.91
CA SER A 104 -1.51 -5.39 -5.89
C SER A 104 -2.64 -5.37 -6.93
N ILE A 105 -3.74 -4.66 -6.65
CA ILE A 105 -4.86 -4.56 -7.57
C ILE A 105 -4.50 -3.56 -8.69
N PRO A 106 -4.62 -3.97 -9.96
CA PRO A 106 -4.31 -3.06 -11.06
C PRO A 106 -5.26 -1.84 -11.08
N PRO A 107 -4.82 -0.69 -11.59
CA PRO A 107 -5.70 0.45 -11.81
C PRO A 107 -6.79 0.09 -12.84
N PRO A 108 -7.92 0.82 -12.83
CA PRO A 108 -8.95 0.60 -13.84
C PRO A 108 -8.40 0.86 -15.24
N PRO A 109 -8.92 0.17 -16.27
CA PRO A 109 -8.54 0.44 -17.65
C PRO A 109 -8.82 1.90 -18.00
N ALA A 110 -8.02 2.47 -18.91
CA ALA A 110 -8.28 3.81 -19.41
C ALA A 110 -9.63 3.83 -20.15
N VAL A 111 -10.39 4.91 -20.02
CA VAL A 111 -11.70 5.07 -20.69
C VAL A 111 -11.56 4.85 -22.20
N SER A 112 -10.47 5.34 -22.81
CA SER A 112 -10.16 5.16 -24.22
C SER A 112 -9.98 3.71 -24.67
N SER A 113 -9.70 2.79 -23.74
CA SER A 113 -9.57 1.35 -24.02
C SER A 113 -10.89 0.59 -23.98
N ILE A 114 -12.02 1.27 -23.64
CA ILE A 114 -13.34 0.66 -23.53
C ILE A 114 -14.17 1.08 -24.76
N PRO A 115 -14.34 0.20 -25.77
CA PRO A 115 -15.00 0.58 -27.03
C PRO A 115 -16.42 1.12 -26.85
N GLN A 116 -17.16 0.59 -25.86
CA GLN A 116 -18.53 1.01 -25.58
C GLN A 116 -18.64 2.46 -25.10
N LEU A 117 -17.59 3.01 -24.48
CA LEU A 117 -17.56 4.38 -23.97
C LEU A 117 -17.03 5.38 -25.02
N ASN A 118 -16.49 4.90 -26.15
CA ASN A 118 -15.91 5.72 -27.22
C ASN A 118 -16.82 5.86 -28.43
N ARG A 119 -18.08 5.42 -28.36
CA ARG A 119 -19.06 5.64 -29.41
C ARG A 119 -19.49 7.11 -29.40
N LYS A 120 -19.19 7.81 -30.50
CA LYS A 120 -19.76 9.12 -30.80
C LYS A 120 -21.14 8.92 -31.41
#